data_376d40343d0ccc7e154f49515f3b8259
#
_entry.id   376d40343d0ccc7e154f49515f3b8259
#
_cell.length_a   1.000
_cell.length_b   1.000
_cell.length_c   1.000
_cell.angle_alpha   90.00
_cell.angle_beta   90.00
_cell.angle_gamma   90.00
#
_symmetry.space_group_name_H-M   'P 1'
#
loop_
_entity.id
_entity.type
_entity.pdbx_description
1 polymer ?
#
loop_
_entity_poly.entity_id
_entity_poly.type
_entity_poly.pdbx_seq_one_letter_code
_entity_poly.pdbx_strand_id
1 'polypeptide(L)'
;MSADRPRRARASGSRPPAGDELLVVVDVGNTNTVFGVYLGDRLIESFRLSTDTERTGDEYGSLLLPLFSRRGIDPLAAGAVVISSVVPPLHLTLDHLAQRYFGKRPLFVEPGVRTGMPIRYDNPLEVGADRVVNSLAARERYGAPVIVVDFGTATTFDVVNAAGEYVGGIIAPGISISAEALFAHASRLIRVDVRKPDELVGSNTAGAIQAGIYYGYIGLVDGILERLLAEIPGIKMIVATGGQADLIAGGSKHIREVDPLLTLLGLKLIYERNRG
;
A
#
# COMPACT_ATOMS: atom_id res chain seq x y z
N MET A 1 -39.02 -36.79 -28.53
CA MET A 1 -38.93 -35.43 -27.99
C MET A 1 -37.54 -35.25 -27.39
N SER A 2 -36.65 -34.67 -28.16
CA SER A 2 -35.25 -34.49 -27.80
C SER A 2 -35.06 -33.10 -27.16
N ALA A 3 -34.61 -33.07 -25.92
CA ALA A 3 -34.38 -31.80 -25.19
C ALA A 3 -33.02 -31.23 -25.59
N ASP A 4 -33.07 -30.10 -26.26
CA ASP A 4 -31.96 -29.29 -26.65
C ASP A 4 -31.36 -28.61 -25.42
N ARG A 5 -30.07 -28.92 -25.09
CA ARG A 5 -29.31 -28.26 -24.04
C ARG A 5 -28.60 -27.04 -24.65
N PRO A 6 -28.75 -25.81 -24.11
CA PRO A 6 -28.05 -24.66 -24.63
C PRO A 6 -26.52 -24.82 -24.42
N ARG A 7 -25.77 -24.68 -25.50
CA ARG A 7 -24.30 -24.58 -25.52
C ARG A 7 -23.88 -23.34 -24.72
N ARG A 8 -23.15 -23.56 -23.64
CA ARG A 8 -22.43 -22.48 -22.96
C ARG A 8 -21.44 -21.83 -23.95
N ALA A 9 -21.67 -20.56 -24.23
CA ALA A 9 -20.74 -19.74 -24.98
C ALA A 9 -19.39 -19.70 -24.25
N ARG A 10 -18.33 -20.17 -24.93
CA ARG A 10 -16.95 -19.94 -24.50
C ARG A 10 -16.72 -18.44 -24.57
N ALA A 11 -16.41 -17.81 -23.42
CA ALA A 11 -15.90 -16.45 -23.41
C ALA A 11 -14.62 -16.44 -24.25
N SER A 12 -14.69 -15.82 -25.40
CA SER A 12 -13.53 -15.54 -26.23
C SER A 12 -12.67 -14.54 -25.46
N GLY A 13 -11.56 -15.00 -24.93
CA GLY A 13 -10.52 -14.12 -24.41
C GLY A 13 -10.04 -13.19 -25.54
N SER A 14 -10.60 -12.02 -25.62
CA SER A 14 -10.12 -10.99 -26.53
C SER A 14 -8.72 -10.59 -26.08
N ARG A 15 -7.74 -10.88 -26.94
CA ARG A 15 -6.38 -10.35 -26.80
C ARG A 15 -6.49 -8.83 -26.67
N PRO A 16 -5.83 -8.19 -25.64
CA PRO A 16 -5.89 -6.74 -25.51
C PRO A 16 -5.42 -6.07 -26.81
N PRO A 17 -5.97 -4.89 -27.14
CA PRO A 17 -5.56 -4.17 -28.35
C PRO A 17 -4.05 -3.92 -28.32
N ALA A 18 -3.41 -3.99 -29.48
CA ALA A 18 -1.98 -3.74 -29.65
C ALA A 18 -1.67 -2.30 -29.22
N GLY A 19 -1.09 -2.13 -28.01
CA GLY A 19 -0.77 -0.83 -27.42
C GLY A 19 -0.76 -0.81 -25.91
N ASP A 20 -1.55 -1.62 -25.25
CA ASP A 20 -1.63 -1.64 -23.77
C ASP A 20 -0.79 -2.79 -23.22
N GLU A 21 0.38 -2.45 -22.69
CA GLU A 21 1.27 -3.40 -22.03
C GLU A 21 0.72 -3.75 -20.65
N LEU A 22 0.73 -5.04 -20.29
CA LEU A 22 0.35 -5.50 -18.95
C LEU A 22 1.52 -5.21 -18.01
N LEU A 23 1.28 -4.40 -16.99
CA LEU A 23 2.25 -4.09 -15.95
C LEU A 23 1.81 -4.72 -14.64
N VAL A 24 2.70 -5.49 -14.02
CA VAL A 24 2.52 -6.00 -12.65
C VAL A 24 3.33 -5.15 -11.70
N VAL A 25 2.67 -4.62 -10.68
CA VAL A 25 3.30 -3.85 -9.59
C VAL A 25 3.12 -4.60 -8.29
N VAL A 26 4.16 -4.63 -7.45
CA VAL A 26 4.16 -5.38 -6.19
C VAL A 26 4.67 -4.48 -5.08
N ASP A 27 3.86 -4.32 -4.04
CA ASP A 27 4.26 -3.65 -2.81
C ASP A 27 4.39 -4.68 -1.70
N VAL A 28 5.59 -4.80 -1.13
CA VAL A 28 5.95 -5.81 -0.13
C VAL A 28 6.21 -5.14 1.20
N GLY A 29 5.17 -5.05 2.01
CA GLY A 29 5.24 -4.62 3.41
C GLY A 29 5.53 -5.77 4.36
N ASN A 30 5.82 -5.46 5.63
CA ASN A 30 6.12 -6.48 6.65
C ASN A 30 4.93 -7.41 6.95
N THR A 31 3.71 -6.96 6.75
CA THR A 31 2.49 -7.74 7.05
C THR A 31 1.78 -8.25 5.80
N ASN A 32 1.73 -7.44 4.75
CA ASN A 32 1.02 -7.74 3.52
C ASN A 32 1.88 -7.47 2.30
N THR A 33 1.74 -8.35 1.31
CA THR A 33 2.24 -8.17 -0.05
C THR A 33 1.06 -7.92 -0.97
N VAL A 34 1.04 -6.76 -1.63
CA VAL A 34 -0.07 -6.33 -2.51
C VAL A 34 0.41 -6.33 -3.95
N PHE A 35 -0.33 -7.02 -4.80
CA PHE A 35 -0.10 -7.06 -6.24
C PHE A 35 -1.14 -6.19 -6.94
N GLY A 36 -0.71 -5.37 -7.88
CA GLY A 36 -1.56 -4.62 -8.79
C GLY A 36 -1.27 -5.02 -10.24
N VAL A 37 -2.31 -5.14 -11.05
CA VAL A 37 -2.19 -5.46 -12.46
C VAL A 37 -2.79 -4.31 -13.25
N TYR A 38 -1.95 -3.63 -14.03
CA TYR A 38 -2.36 -2.54 -14.90
C TYR A 38 -2.41 -3.01 -16.36
N LEU A 39 -3.37 -2.49 -17.09
CA LEU A 39 -3.41 -2.53 -18.56
C LEU A 39 -3.46 -1.08 -19.04
N GLY A 40 -2.34 -0.61 -19.57
CA GLY A 40 -2.14 0.82 -19.81
C GLY A 40 -2.29 1.62 -18.50
N ASP A 41 -3.19 2.59 -18.50
CA ASP A 41 -3.45 3.44 -17.32
C ASP A 41 -4.44 2.84 -16.32
N ARG A 42 -5.10 1.76 -16.67
CA ARG A 42 -6.18 1.20 -15.86
C ARG A 42 -5.67 0.08 -14.97
N LEU A 43 -5.85 0.20 -13.65
CA LEU A 43 -5.74 -0.92 -12.72
C LEU A 43 -6.92 -1.87 -12.99
N ILE A 44 -6.63 -3.06 -13.49
CA ILE A 44 -7.64 -4.06 -13.84
C ILE A 44 -7.90 -5.04 -12.71
N GLU A 45 -6.91 -5.25 -11.83
CA GLU A 45 -7.04 -6.15 -10.69
C GLU A 45 -6.01 -5.82 -9.60
N SER A 46 -6.34 -6.18 -8.36
CA SER A 46 -5.38 -6.19 -7.25
C SER A 46 -5.60 -7.39 -6.35
N PHE A 47 -4.51 -7.94 -5.82
CA PHE A 47 -4.51 -9.09 -4.92
C PHE A 47 -3.68 -8.77 -3.69
N ARG A 48 -4.11 -9.28 -2.53
CA ARG A 48 -3.36 -9.14 -1.28
C ARG A 48 -3.06 -10.51 -0.70
N LEU A 49 -1.81 -10.75 -0.38
CA LEU A 49 -1.33 -11.93 0.33
C LEU A 49 -0.70 -11.49 1.65
N SER A 50 -0.67 -12.39 2.64
CA SER A 50 0.17 -12.18 3.83
C SER A 50 1.63 -12.28 3.43
N THR A 51 2.45 -11.35 3.91
CA THR A 51 3.90 -11.44 3.77
C THR A 51 4.41 -12.53 4.70
N ASP A 52 5.21 -13.42 4.14
CA ASP A 52 5.81 -14.55 4.86
C ASP A 52 7.24 -14.71 4.35
N THR A 53 8.21 -14.47 5.21
CA THR A 53 9.64 -14.48 4.87
C THR A 53 10.20 -15.89 4.63
N GLU A 54 9.48 -16.91 5.07
CA GLU A 54 9.87 -18.30 4.89
C GLU A 54 9.37 -18.90 3.56
N ARG A 55 8.43 -18.22 2.88
CA ARG A 55 7.90 -18.69 1.60
C ARG A 55 8.92 -18.54 0.49
N THR A 56 8.97 -19.59 -0.32
CA THR A 56 9.71 -19.59 -1.59
C THR A 56 8.95 -18.83 -2.69
N GLY A 57 9.65 -18.48 -3.76
CA GLY A 57 9.00 -17.88 -4.95
C GLY A 57 7.96 -18.81 -5.58
N ASP A 58 8.15 -20.13 -5.49
CA ASP A 58 7.20 -21.12 -6.02
C ASP A 58 5.91 -21.20 -5.18
N GLU A 59 6.00 -21.02 -3.87
CA GLU A 59 4.81 -20.94 -3.01
C GLU A 59 4.01 -19.67 -3.28
N TYR A 60 4.68 -18.51 -3.41
CA TYR A 60 4.02 -17.27 -3.85
C TYR A 60 3.38 -17.44 -5.24
N GLY A 61 4.09 -18.04 -6.20
CA GLY A 61 3.56 -18.34 -7.53
C GLY A 61 2.33 -19.23 -7.50
N SER A 62 2.35 -20.28 -6.67
CA SER A 62 1.23 -21.21 -6.49
C SER A 62 -0.02 -20.54 -5.91
N LEU A 63 0.15 -19.51 -5.07
CA LEU A 63 -0.96 -18.70 -4.55
C LEU A 63 -1.49 -17.72 -5.60
N LEU A 64 -0.60 -17.14 -6.41
CA LEU A 64 -0.95 -16.11 -7.40
C LEU A 64 -1.61 -16.67 -8.66
N LEU A 65 -1.09 -17.78 -9.21
CA LEU A 65 -1.59 -18.35 -10.46
C LEU A 65 -3.12 -18.59 -10.49
N PRO A 66 -3.75 -19.16 -9.45
CA PRO A 66 -5.20 -19.31 -9.41
C PRO A 66 -5.93 -17.96 -9.41
N LEU A 67 -5.38 -16.94 -8.76
CA LEU A 67 -5.97 -15.59 -8.71
C LEU A 67 -5.96 -14.93 -10.09
N PHE A 68 -4.84 -15.00 -10.79
CA PHE A 68 -4.70 -14.52 -12.16
C PHE A 68 -5.61 -15.28 -13.13
N SER A 69 -5.58 -16.62 -13.07
CA SER A 69 -6.40 -17.49 -13.93
C SER A 69 -7.91 -17.23 -13.75
N ARG A 70 -8.36 -17.01 -12.52
CA ARG A 70 -9.77 -16.71 -12.22
C ARG A 70 -10.23 -15.42 -12.91
N ARG A 71 -9.33 -14.50 -13.18
CA ARG A 71 -9.59 -13.22 -13.87
C ARG A 71 -9.28 -13.29 -15.37
N GLY A 72 -8.84 -14.44 -15.86
CA GLY A 72 -8.45 -14.60 -17.27
C GLY A 72 -7.19 -13.82 -17.64
N ILE A 73 -6.34 -13.49 -16.67
CA ILE A 73 -5.09 -12.78 -16.87
C ILE A 73 -3.98 -13.83 -17.01
N ASP A 74 -3.22 -13.77 -18.11
CA ASP A 74 -2.01 -14.57 -18.27
C ASP A 74 -0.83 -13.83 -17.63
N PRO A 75 -0.22 -14.36 -16.56
CA PRO A 75 0.96 -13.74 -15.95
C PRO A 75 2.13 -13.56 -16.90
N LEU A 76 2.31 -14.50 -17.87
CA LEU A 76 3.39 -14.43 -18.85
C LEU A 76 3.18 -13.34 -19.91
N ALA A 77 1.96 -12.78 -20.01
CA ALA A 77 1.69 -11.61 -20.83
C ALA A 77 2.18 -10.29 -20.19
N ALA A 78 2.72 -10.33 -18.97
CA ALA A 78 3.29 -9.15 -18.34
C ALA A 78 4.44 -8.61 -19.19
N GLY A 79 4.39 -7.33 -19.52
CA GLY A 79 5.46 -6.61 -20.18
C GLY A 79 6.58 -6.24 -19.21
N ALA A 80 6.20 -5.91 -17.97
CA ALA A 80 7.13 -5.56 -16.90
C ALA A 80 6.59 -5.92 -15.51
N VAL A 81 7.52 -6.02 -14.55
CA VAL A 81 7.24 -6.18 -13.11
C VAL A 81 8.02 -5.12 -12.34
N VAL A 82 7.34 -4.41 -11.44
CA VAL A 82 7.95 -3.40 -10.55
C VAL A 82 7.68 -3.77 -9.10
N ILE A 83 8.69 -3.72 -8.27
CA ILE A 83 8.61 -4.17 -6.88
C ILE A 83 9.13 -3.09 -5.93
N SER A 84 8.31 -2.65 -4.98
CA SER A 84 8.72 -1.99 -3.76
C SER A 84 8.79 -3.02 -2.64
N SER A 85 9.84 -3.03 -1.86
CA SER A 85 9.96 -3.94 -0.73
C SER A 85 10.67 -3.28 0.45
N VAL A 86 10.08 -3.42 1.64
CA VAL A 86 10.69 -3.09 2.91
C VAL A 86 11.06 -4.35 3.71
N VAL A 87 11.15 -5.50 3.01
CA VAL A 87 11.46 -6.82 3.58
C VAL A 87 12.68 -7.42 2.87
N PRO A 88 13.92 -7.02 3.23
CA PRO A 88 15.12 -7.45 2.54
C PRO A 88 15.29 -8.96 2.36
N PRO A 89 14.89 -9.84 3.31
CA PRO A 89 15.02 -11.29 3.13
C PRO A 89 14.25 -11.83 1.91
N LEU A 90 13.19 -11.15 1.47
CA LEU A 90 12.38 -11.58 0.32
C LEU A 90 12.95 -11.16 -1.04
N HIS A 91 14.03 -10.39 -1.11
CA HIS A 91 14.54 -9.86 -2.38
C HIS A 91 14.77 -10.95 -3.43
N LEU A 92 15.52 -12.01 -3.09
CA LEU A 92 15.80 -13.12 -4.01
C LEU A 92 14.54 -13.93 -4.36
N THR A 93 13.66 -14.11 -3.39
CA THR A 93 12.36 -14.79 -3.58
C THR A 93 11.48 -14.04 -4.58
N LEU A 94 11.43 -12.71 -4.48
CA LEU A 94 10.64 -11.85 -5.38
C LEU A 94 11.27 -11.78 -6.78
N ASP A 95 12.58 -11.74 -6.88
CA ASP A 95 13.30 -11.81 -8.15
C ASP A 95 13.01 -13.15 -8.86
N HIS A 96 13.13 -14.26 -8.15
CA HIS A 96 12.78 -15.60 -8.66
C HIS A 96 11.30 -15.69 -9.07
N LEU A 97 10.38 -15.20 -8.24
CA LEU A 97 8.95 -15.13 -8.57
C LEU A 97 8.71 -14.38 -9.88
N ALA A 98 9.31 -13.20 -10.02
CA ALA A 98 9.13 -12.36 -11.21
C ALA A 98 9.66 -13.06 -12.48
N GLN A 99 10.86 -13.63 -12.43
CA GLN A 99 11.47 -14.30 -13.57
C GLN A 99 10.72 -15.58 -13.97
N ARG A 100 10.34 -16.40 -12.98
CA ARG A 100 9.73 -17.71 -13.25
C ARG A 100 8.26 -17.61 -13.67
N TYR A 101 7.47 -16.75 -13.04
CA TYR A 101 6.02 -16.70 -13.21
C TYR A 101 5.54 -15.58 -14.14
N PHE A 102 6.32 -14.51 -14.26
CA PHE A 102 6.01 -13.40 -15.17
C PHE A 102 6.99 -13.33 -16.37
N GLY A 103 8.06 -14.14 -16.36
CA GLY A 103 9.06 -14.13 -17.44
C GLY A 103 9.86 -12.83 -17.54
N LYS A 104 9.90 -12.03 -16.47
CA LYS A 104 10.54 -10.70 -16.46
C LYS A 104 11.49 -10.54 -15.29
N ARG A 105 12.62 -9.85 -15.54
CA ARG A 105 13.41 -9.31 -14.43
C ARG A 105 12.68 -8.11 -13.86
N PRO A 106 12.46 -8.07 -12.54
CA PRO A 106 11.73 -6.96 -11.93
C PRO A 106 12.59 -5.70 -11.84
N LEU A 107 11.93 -4.55 -11.94
CA LEU A 107 12.49 -3.28 -11.50
C LEU A 107 12.22 -3.14 -10.00
N PHE A 108 13.26 -3.24 -9.17
CA PHE A 108 13.14 -2.92 -7.75
C PHE A 108 13.22 -1.41 -7.53
N VAL A 109 12.35 -0.91 -6.67
CA VAL A 109 12.40 0.49 -6.23
C VAL A 109 13.47 0.62 -5.16
N GLU A 110 14.67 0.96 -5.60
CA GLU A 110 15.87 1.09 -4.79
C GLU A 110 16.54 2.45 -5.05
N PRO A 111 17.49 2.87 -4.22
CA PRO A 111 18.27 4.07 -4.47
C PRO A 111 18.90 4.07 -5.88
N GLY A 112 18.67 5.16 -6.62
CA GLY A 112 19.09 5.29 -8.02
C GLY A 112 17.96 5.14 -9.03
N VAL A 113 16.80 4.60 -8.65
CA VAL A 113 15.62 4.60 -9.51
C VAL A 113 15.13 6.03 -9.73
N ARG A 114 14.79 6.36 -10.97
CA ARG A 114 14.27 7.68 -11.32
C ARG A 114 12.86 7.85 -10.78
N THR A 115 12.72 8.66 -9.73
CA THR A 115 11.42 9.02 -9.16
C THR A 115 10.85 10.30 -9.78
N GLY A 116 11.71 11.17 -10.33
CA GLY A 116 11.32 12.52 -10.76
C GLY A 116 10.85 13.42 -9.60
N MET A 117 11.14 13.03 -8.36
CA MET A 117 10.87 13.78 -7.15
C MET A 117 12.18 13.93 -6.37
N PRO A 118 12.69 15.16 -6.17
CA PRO A 118 13.86 15.37 -5.32
C PRO A 118 13.58 14.91 -3.88
N ILE A 119 14.54 14.21 -3.29
CA ILE A 119 14.47 13.74 -1.90
C ILE A 119 15.44 14.60 -1.09
N ARG A 120 14.88 15.46 -0.24
CA ARG A 120 15.60 16.38 0.66
C ARG A 120 15.66 15.74 2.06
N TYR A 121 16.43 14.69 2.18
CA TYR A 121 16.66 13.96 3.41
C TYR A 121 18.16 13.91 3.68
N ASP A 122 18.58 13.92 4.94
CA ASP A 122 20.02 13.93 5.28
C ASP A 122 20.76 12.77 4.61
N ASN A 123 20.20 11.59 4.69
CA ASN A 123 20.64 10.44 3.92
C ASN A 123 19.47 9.87 3.10
N PRO A 124 19.34 10.20 1.80
CA PRO A 124 18.24 9.72 0.96
C PRO A 124 18.11 8.20 0.86
N LEU A 125 19.19 7.45 1.15
CA LEU A 125 19.20 5.99 1.12
C LEU A 125 18.45 5.35 2.29
N GLU A 126 18.16 6.12 3.33
CA GLU A 126 17.41 5.66 4.52
C GLU A 126 15.89 5.79 4.35
N VAL A 127 15.43 6.46 3.30
CA VAL A 127 14.00 6.61 3.06
C VAL A 127 13.44 5.31 2.48
N GLY A 128 12.49 4.71 3.18
CA GLY A 128 11.80 3.50 2.72
C GLY A 128 11.18 3.69 1.33
N ALA A 129 11.27 2.65 0.50
CA ALA A 129 10.76 2.69 -0.86
C ALA A 129 9.26 3.01 -0.92
N ASP A 130 8.47 2.43 -0.01
CA ASP A 130 7.04 2.69 0.16
C ASP A 130 6.72 4.16 0.40
N ARG A 131 7.50 4.85 1.24
CA ARG A 131 7.34 6.27 1.55
C ARG A 131 7.58 7.16 0.32
N VAL A 132 8.62 6.83 -0.44
CA VAL A 132 8.94 7.53 -1.71
C VAL A 132 7.83 7.30 -2.74
N VAL A 133 7.39 6.05 -2.89
CA VAL A 133 6.33 5.63 -3.82
C VAL A 133 5.02 6.36 -3.50
N ASN A 134 4.60 6.35 -2.24
CA ASN A 134 3.37 6.99 -1.78
C ASN A 134 3.43 8.51 -1.97
N SER A 135 4.55 9.14 -1.60
CA SER A 135 4.74 10.58 -1.75
C SER A 135 4.71 11.03 -3.21
N LEU A 136 5.33 10.23 -4.08
CA LEU A 136 5.29 10.47 -5.52
C LEU A 136 3.87 10.41 -6.06
N ALA A 137 3.12 9.36 -5.72
CA ALA A 137 1.74 9.18 -6.15
C ALA A 137 0.84 10.32 -5.67
N ALA A 138 0.98 10.71 -4.41
CA ALA A 138 0.21 11.79 -3.82
C ALA A 138 0.49 13.13 -4.52
N ARG A 139 1.77 13.44 -4.80
CA ARG A 139 2.15 14.63 -5.54
C ARG A 139 1.52 14.68 -6.93
N GLU A 140 1.58 13.57 -7.66
CA GLU A 140 1.05 13.52 -9.03
C GLU A 140 -0.48 13.60 -9.07
N ARG A 141 -1.16 12.96 -8.11
CA ARG A 141 -2.62 12.89 -8.10
C ARG A 141 -3.28 14.11 -7.48
N TYR A 142 -2.72 14.63 -6.39
CA TYR A 142 -3.34 15.68 -5.57
C TYR A 142 -2.60 17.02 -5.63
N GLY A 143 -1.41 17.04 -6.24
CA GLY A 143 -0.55 18.21 -6.30
C GLY A 143 0.26 18.40 -5.02
N ALA A 144 1.05 19.46 -5.01
CA ALA A 144 1.92 19.83 -3.89
C ALA A 144 1.54 21.23 -3.38
N PRO A 145 1.74 21.54 -2.08
CA PRO A 145 2.21 20.66 -1.03
C PRO A 145 1.15 19.64 -0.55
N VAL A 146 1.59 18.45 -0.13
CA VAL A 146 0.71 17.35 0.32
C VAL A 146 1.38 16.58 1.47
N ILE A 147 0.55 16.08 2.40
CA ILE A 147 0.96 15.11 3.42
C ILE A 147 0.30 13.77 3.09
N VAL A 148 1.09 12.70 3.15
CA VAL A 148 0.60 11.32 3.09
C VAL A 148 0.65 10.72 4.48
N VAL A 149 -0.45 10.10 4.92
CA VAL A 149 -0.49 9.30 6.15
C VAL A 149 -0.70 7.84 5.75
N ASP A 150 0.30 7.00 5.96
CA ASP A 150 0.19 5.56 5.69
C ASP A 150 -0.05 4.79 6.99
N PHE A 151 -1.17 4.10 7.07
CA PHE A 151 -1.59 3.28 8.20
C PHE A 151 -1.21 1.82 8.00
N GLY A 152 0.08 1.55 8.04
CA GLY A 152 0.69 0.22 7.94
C GLY A 152 1.09 -0.38 9.30
N THR A 153 2.14 -1.21 9.28
CA THR A 153 2.80 -1.73 10.51
C THR A 153 3.29 -0.59 11.39
N ALA A 154 3.96 0.40 10.79
CA ALA A 154 4.12 1.73 11.35
C ALA A 154 3.07 2.67 10.76
N THR A 155 2.80 3.79 11.41
CA THR A 155 2.09 4.90 10.77
C THR A 155 3.10 5.97 10.41
N THR A 156 3.21 6.26 9.12
CA THR A 156 4.11 7.28 8.61
C THR A 156 3.34 8.53 8.20
N PHE A 157 3.97 9.69 8.35
CA PHE A 157 3.49 10.98 7.88
C PHE A 157 4.56 11.53 6.97
N ASP A 158 4.33 11.51 5.68
CA ASP A 158 5.30 11.87 4.66
C ASP A 158 4.94 13.22 4.04
N VAL A 159 5.91 14.11 3.95
CA VAL A 159 5.69 15.49 3.54
C VAL A 159 6.33 15.77 2.18
N VAL A 160 5.51 16.25 1.25
CA VAL A 160 5.98 16.85 0.00
C VAL A 160 5.72 18.36 0.07
N ASN A 161 6.77 19.15 -0.07
CA ASN A 161 6.71 20.61 0.01
C ASN A 161 6.10 21.25 -1.25
N ALA A 162 5.93 22.58 -1.24
CA ALA A 162 5.35 23.33 -2.36
C ALA A 162 6.18 23.24 -3.66
N ALA A 163 7.48 22.96 -3.56
CA ALA A 163 8.35 22.72 -4.72
C ALA A 163 8.20 21.30 -5.30
N GLY A 164 7.36 20.45 -4.70
CA GLY A 164 7.19 19.06 -5.10
C GLY A 164 8.34 18.15 -4.67
N GLU A 165 9.08 18.53 -3.64
CA GLU A 165 10.19 17.77 -3.09
C GLU A 165 9.74 16.99 -1.84
N TYR A 166 10.19 15.75 -1.70
CA TYR A 166 10.03 15.00 -0.45
C TYR A 166 11.01 15.57 0.59
N VAL A 167 10.49 16.06 1.70
CA VAL A 167 11.30 16.75 2.73
C VAL A 167 11.42 15.95 4.03
N GLY A 168 10.89 14.73 4.07
CA GLY A 168 10.91 13.89 5.25
C GLY A 168 9.53 13.64 5.83
N GLY A 169 9.50 13.27 7.10
CA GLY A 169 8.24 12.96 7.76
C GLY A 169 8.41 12.41 9.16
N ILE A 170 7.34 11.84 9.70
CA ILE A 170 7.28 11.29 11.05
C ILE A 170 6.92 9.82 10.97
N ILE A 171 7.47 9.00 11.85
CA ILE A 171 7.17 7.58 12.00
C ILE A 171 6.66 7.35 13.41
N ALA A 172 5.45 6.80 13.52
CA ALA A 172 4.83 6.41 14.78
C ALA A 172 4.54 4.89 14.78
N PRO A 173 4.40 4.26 15.96
CA PRO A 173 3.93 2.89 16.01
C PRO A 173 2.55 2.77 15.35
N GLY A 174 2.31 1.73 14.54
CA GLY A 174 0.99 1.49 13.94
C GLY A 174 -0.05 1.08 14.98
N ILE A 175 -1.32 1.29 14.69
CA ILE A 175 -2.41 1.04 15.64
C ILE A 175 -2.46 -0.44 16.08
N SER A 176 -2.25 -1.37 15.14
CA SER A 176 -2.29 -2.81 15.43
C SER A 176 -1.16 -3.23 16.36
N ILE A 177 0.08 -2.79 16.10
CA ILE A 177 1.22 -3.14 16.97
C ILE A 177 1.12 -2.45 18.33
N SER A 178 0.53 -1.25 18.41
CA SER A 178 0.26 -0.56 19.68
C SER A 178 -0.76 -1.33 20.51
N ALA A 179 -1.82 -1.82 19.88
CA ALA A 179 -2.81 -2.68 20.52
C ALA A 179 -2.20 -4.00 21.01
N GLU A 180 -1.40 -4.66 20.15
CA GLU A 180 -0.74 -5.91 20.51
C GLU A 180 0.26 -5.74 21.65
N ALA A 181 1.02 -4.65 21.66
CA ALA A 181 1.91 -4.34 22.79
C ALA A 181 1.15 -4.20 24.10
N LEU A 182 -0.02 -3.53 24.09
CA LEU A 182 -0.88 -3.44 25.26
C LEU A 182 -1.33 -4.84 25.75
N PHE A 183 -1.77 -5.71 24.82
CA PHE A 183 -2.20 -7.07 25.17
C PHE A 183 -1.06 -7.96 25.65
N ALA A 184 0.14 -7.79 25.10
CA ALA A 184 1.30 -8.58 25.47
C ALA A 184 1.85 -8.23 26.88
N HIS A 185 1.73 -6.95 27.28
CA HIS A 185 2.34 -6.47 28.53
C HIS A 185 1.34 -6.25 29.68
N ALA A 186 0.05 -6.33 29.44
CA ALA A 186 -0.99 -6.16 30.47
C ALA A 186 -1.68 -7.49 30.78
N SER A 187 -1.22 -8.20 31.80
CA SER A 187 -1.61 -9.59 32.14
C SER A 187 -3.12 -9.84 32.32
N ARG A 188 -3.91 -8.81 32.55
CA ARG A 188 -5.37 -8.91 32.78
C ARG A 188 -6.21 -8.40 31.62
N LEU A 189 -5.57 -7.82 30.57
CA LEU A 189 -6.30 -7.29 29.43
C LEU A 189 -6.51 -8.38 28.38
N ILE A 190 -7.73 -8.42 27.88
CA ILE A 190 -8.14 -9.35 26.82
C ILE A 190 -7.80 -8.74 25.44
N ARG A 191 -7.54 -9.57 24.45
CA ARG A 191 -7.46 -9.13 23.05
C ARG A 191 -8.84 -8.68 22.58
N VAL A 192 -8.88 -7.52 21.95
CA VAL A 192 -10.08 -6.97 21.32
C VAL A 192 -9.75 -6.50 19.90
N ASP A 193 -10.74 -6.55 19.03
CA ASP A 193 -10.59 -6.00 17.68
C ASP A 193 -10.51 -4.47 17.75
N VAL A 194 -9.58 -3.92 16.97
CA VAL A 194 -9.46 -2.47 16.82
C VAL A 194 -10.57 -1.98 15.91
N ARG A 195 -11.55 -1.32 16.49
CA ARG A 195 -12.70 -0.74 15.79
C ARG A 195 -13.20 0.50 16.49
N LYS A 196 -14.02 1.30 15.81
CA LYS A 196 -14.71 2.41 16.45
C LYS A 196 -15.63 1.86 17.55
N PRO A 197 -15.51 2.32 18.79
CA PRO A 197 -16.39 1.90 19.86
C PRO A 197 -17.78 2.54 19.74
N ASP A 198 -18.80 1.89 20.30
CA ASP A 198 -20.16 2.41 20.28
C ASP A 198 -20.29 3.60 21.25
N GLU A 199 -19.55 3.58 22.36
CA GLU A 199 -19.55 4.62 23.38
C GLU A 199 -18.11 5.09 23.69
N LEU A 200 -17.96 6.38 24.00
CA LEU A 200 -16.65 6.94 24.40
C LEU A 200 -16.18 6.37 25.74
N VAL A 201 -17.10 6.27 26.72
CA VAL A 201 -16.78 5.70 28.02
C VAL A 201 -17.21 4.24 28.07
N GLY A 202 -16.23 3.34 27.92
CA GLY A 202 -16.51 1.90 27.97
C GLY A 202 -16.97 1.46 29.36
N SER A 203 -18.13 0.82 29.44
CA SER A 203 -18.71 0.25 30.68
C SER A 203 -18.16 -1.14 31.03
N ASN A 204 -17.25 -1.66 30.24
CA ASN A 204 -16.55 -2.93 30.44
C ASN A 204 -15.11 -2.85 29.86
N THR A 205 -14.27 -3.83 30.22
CA THR A 205 -12.85 -3.84 29.83
C THR A 205 -12.64 -3.78 28.32
N ALA A 206 -13.42 -4.53 27.55
CA ALA A 206 -13.31 -4.54 26.09
C ALA A 206 -13.62 -3.18 25.48
N GLY A 207 -14.74 -2.57 25.87
CA GLY A 207 -15.14 -1.24 25.42
C GLY A 207 -14.15 -0.15 25.84
N ALA A 208 -13.63 -0.23 27.07
CA ALA A 208 -12.62 0.71 27.57
C ALA A 208 -11.31 0.62 26.74
N ILE A 209 -10.85 -0.60 26.42
CA ILE A 209 -9.67 -0.81 25.57
C ILE A 209 -9.93 -0.27 24.16
N GLN A 210 -11.06 -0.61 23.54
CA GLN A 210 -11.42 -0.14 22.20
C GLN A 210 -11.47 1.38 22.12
N ALA A 211 -12.11 2.03 23.11
CA ALA A 211 -12.19 3.48 23.17
C ALA A 211 -10.80 4.12 23.33
N GLY A 212 -9.96 3.57 24.21
CA GLY A 212 -8.61 4.06 24.43
C GLY A 212 -7.74 3.95 23.18
N ILE A 213 -7.76 2.79 22.50
CA ILE A 213 -6.98 2.58 21.26
C ILE A 213 -7.51 3.48 20.14
N TYR A 214 -8.81 3.48 19.88
CA TYR A 214 -9.39 4.22 18.76
C TYR A 214 -9.24 5.73 18.92
N TYR A 215 -9.74 6.29 20.01
CA TYR A 215 -9.69 7.74 20.24
C TYR A 215 -8.28 8.24 20.57
N GLY A 216 -7.48 7.44 21.29
CA GLY A 216 -6.08 7.75 21.55
C GLY A 216 -5.28 7.83 20.25
N TYR A 217 -5.55 6.92 19.30
CA TYR A 217 -4.87 6.91 18.02
C TYR A 217 -5.29 8.06 17.10
N ILE A 218 -6.59 8.41 17.07
CA ILE A 218 -7.06 9.63 16.39
C ILE A 218 -6.39 10.87 16.98
N GLY A 219 -6.30 10.96 18.32
CA GLY A 219 -5.61 12.07 18.98
C GLY A 219 -4.13 12.16 18.63
N LEU A 220 -3.43 11.02 18.49
CA LEU A 220 -2.06 10.96 18.02
C LEU A 220 -1.95 11.49 16.58
N VAL A 221 -2.79 11.01 15.68
CA VAL A 221 -2.80 11.40 14.27
C VAL A 221 -3.10 12.89 14.11
N ASP A 222 -4.20 13.36 14.70
CA ASP A 222 -4.59 14.77 14.61
C ASP A 222 -3.55 15.68 15.27
N GLY A 223 -3.01 15.29 16.42
CA GLY A 223 -1.99 16.07 17.12
C GLY A 223 -0.66 16.18 16.34
N ILE A 224 -0.29 15.17 15.56
CA ILE A 224 0.87 15.24 14.64
C ILE A 224 0.52 16.16 13.46
N LEU A 225 -0.64 15.95 12.85
CA LEU A 225 -1.07 16.74 11.69
C LEU A 225 -1.23 18.21 12.03
N GLU A 226 -1.76 18.56 13.20
CA GLU A 226 -1.84 19.96 13.66
C GLU A 226 -0.47 20.62 13.73
N ARG A 227 0.56 19.91 14.20
CA ARG A 227 1.94 20.42 14.25
C ARG A 227 2.54 20.59 12.87
N LEU A 228 2.35 19.60 11.97
CA LEU A 228 2.81 19.67 10.59
C LEU A 228 2.15 20.82 9.84
N LEU A 229 0.84 21.05 10.03
CA LEU A 229 0.11 22.16 9.41
C LEU A 229 0.56 23.52 9.92
N ALA A 230 0.99 23.61 11.18
CA ALA A 230 1.54 24.86 11.75
C ALA A 230 2.95 25.15 11.24
N GLU A 231 3.76 24.13 11.01
CA GLU A 231 5.14 24.25 10.55
C GLU A 231 5.25 24.42 9.03
N ILE A 232 4.36 23.77 8.26
CA ILE A 232 4.42 23.76 6.81
C ILE A 232 3.19 24.47 6.23
N PRO A 233 3.32 25.75 5.87
CA PRO A 233 2.19 26.52 5.39
C PRO A 233 1.74 26.06 3.99
N GLY A 234 0.44 26.19 3.75
CA GLY A 234 -0.15 25.98 2.43
C GLY A 234 -0.39 24.53 2.06
N ILE A 235 -0.31 23.56 2.99
CA ILE A 235 -0.72 22.18 2.74
C ILE A 235 -2.14 22.17 2.16
N LYS A 236 -2.29 21.60 0.96
CA LYS A 236 -3.57 21.56 0.24
C LYS A 236 -4.34 20.29 0.50
N MET A 237 -3.62 19.18 0.69
CA MET A 237 -4.21 17.86 0.82
C MET A 237 -3.49 17.06 1.91
N ILE A 238 -4.27 16.32 2.68
CA ILE A 238 -3.81 15.26 3.57
C ILE A 238 -4.54 13.99 3.13
N VAL A 239 -3.79 13.08 2.52
CA VAL A 239 -4.31 11.80 2.01
C VAL A 239 -3.85 10.66 2.90
N ALA A 240 -4.77 9.75 3.21
CA ALA A 240 -4.50 8.53 3.94
C ALA A 240 -4.42 7.32 3.00
N THR A 241 -3.54 6.38 3.32
CA THR A 241 -3.46 5.05 2.69
C THR A 241 -3.15 3.99 3.75
N GLY A 242 -3.06 2.74 3.34
CA GLY A 242 -2.78 1.64 4.26
C GLY A 242 -4.04 0.94 4.79
N GLY A 243 -3.83 -0.18 5.47
CA GLY A 243 -4.91 -1.10 5.83
C GLY A 243 -5.90 -0.60 6.88
N GLN A 244 -5.53 0.42 7.66
CA GLN A 244 -6.38 1.00 8.71
C GLN A 244 -6.82 2.44 8.39
N ALA A 245 -6.57 2.90 7.15
CA ALA A 245 -6.85 4.28 6.73
C ALA A 245 -8.33 4.64 6.91
N ASP A 246 -9.25 3.81 6.41
CA ASP A 246 -10.69 4.06 6.51
C ASP A 246 -11.17 4.21 7.97
N LEU A 247 -10.64 3.36 8.86
CA LEU A 247 -11.01 3.38 10.27
C LEU A 247 -10.64 4.71 10.94
N ILE A 248 -9.43 5.18 10.70
CA ILE A 248 -8.89 6.36 11.39
C ILE A 248 -9.30 7.65 10.70
N ALA A 249 -9.32 7.68 9.37
CA ALA A 249 -9.73 8.86 8.61
C ALA A 249 -11.16 9.31 8.96
N GLY A 250 -12.07 8.36 9.18
CA GLY A 250 -13.45 8.66 9.58
C GLY A 250 -13.60 9.37 10.94
N GLY A 251 -12.54 9.40 11.76
CA GLY A 251 -12.50 10.11 13.04
C GLY A 251 -11.57 11.31 13.07
N SER A 252 -10.65 11.44 12.09
CA SER A 252 -9.70 12.53 12.02
C SER A 252 -10.34 13.82 11.51
N LYS A 253 -9.91 14.96 12.08
CA LYS A 253 -10.33 16.31 11.64
C LYS A 253 -9.59 16.78 10.39
N HIS A 254 -8.45 16.20 10.07
CA HIS A 254 -7.50 16.73 9.09
C HIS A 254 -7.38 15.89 7.83
N ILE A 255 -7.57 14.57 7.90
CA ILE A 255 -7.53 13.69 6.73
C ILE A 255 -8.69 14.04 5.80
N ARG A 256 -8.40 14.26 4.52
CA ARG A 256 -9.38 14.70 3.51
C ARG A 256 -9.77 13.61 2.55
N GLU A 257 -8.87 12.69 2.30
CA GLU A 257 -9.06 11.63 1.29
C GLU A 257 -8.44 10.32 1.80
N VAL A 258 -9.05 9.20 1.43
CA VAL A 258 -8.48 7.86 1.62
C VAL A 258 -8.24 7.24 0.25
N ASP A 259 -6.99 6.96 -0.06
CA ASP A 259 -6.59 6.34 -1.33
C ASP A 259 -5.93 4.98 -1.07
N PRO A 260 -6.68 3.88 -1.08
CA PRO A 260 -6.14 2.55 -0.80
C PRO A 260 -5.23 2.01 -1.91
N LEU A 261 -5.20 2.67 -3.06
CA LEU A 261 -4.42 2.26 -4.23
C LEU A 261 -3.20 3.16 -4.48
N LEU A 262 -2.91 4.08 -3.57
CA LEU A 262 -1.87 5.09 -3.72
C LEU A 262 -0.51 4.48 -4.03
N THR A 263 -0.11 3.44 -3.29
CA THR A 263 1.17 2.74 -3.48
C THR A 263 1.26 2.08 -4.86
N LEU A 264 0.18 1.42 -5.29
CA LEU A 264 0.15 0.78 -6.62
C LEU A 264 0.26 1.81 -7.74
N LEU A 265 -0.39 2.97 -7.59
CA LEU A 265 -0.24 4.10 -8.51
C LEU A 265 1.21 4.59 -8.57
N GLY A 266 1.84 4.76 -7.41
CA GLY A 266 3.23 5.24 -7.33
C GLY A 266 4.21 4.29 -8.01
N LEU A 267 4.03 2.98 -7.84
CA LEU A 267 4.83 1.97 -8.55
C LEU A 267 4.67 2.07 -10.07
N LYS A 268 3.43 2.26 -10.55
CA LYS A 268 3.18 2.50 -11.98
C LYS A 268 3.91 3.73 -12.48
N LEU A 269 3.84 4.85 -11.77
CA LEU A 269 4.51 6.10 -12.12
C LEU A 269 6.04 5.95 -12.14
N ILE A 270 6.61 5.18 -11.22
CA ILE A 270 8.04 4.86 -11.23
C ILE A 270 8.40 4.05 -12.47
N TYR A 271 7.61 3.04 -12.82
CA TYR A 271 7.82 2.30 -14.06
C TYR A 271 7.86 3.21 -15.28
N GLU A 272 6.88 4.08 -15.42
CA GLU A 272 6.77 5.00 -16.55
C GLU A 272 7.97 5.93 -16.71
N ARG A 273 8.61 6.31 -15.59
CA ARG A 273 9.81 7.14 -15.58
C ARG A 273 11.10 6.38 -15.84
N ASN A 274 11.07 5.05 -15.78
CA ASN A 274 12.23 4.18 -15.96
C ASN A 274 12.16 3.29 -17.22
N ARG A 275 10.99 3.23 -17.89
CA ARG A 275 10.88 2.62 -19.19
C ARG A 275 11.46 3.59 -20.23
N GLY A 276 12.53 3.24 -20.85
CA GLY A 276 13.10 4.10 -21.92
C GLY A 276 14.48 3.73 -22.23
#